data_8b538b512ee0c67afb2aa44f7fc729e2
#
_entry.id   8b538b512ee0c67afb2aa44f7fc729e2
#
_cell.length_a   1.000
_cell.length_b   1.000
_cell.length_c   1.000
_cell.angle_alpha   90.00
_cell.angle_beta   90.00
_cell.angle_gamma   90.00
#
_symmetry.space_group_name_H-M   'P 1'
#
loop_
_entity.id
_entity.type
_entity.pdbx_description
1 polymer ?
#
loop_
_entity_poly.entity_id
_entity_poly.type
_entity_poly.pdbx_seq_one_letter_code
_entity_poly.pdbx_strand_id
1 'polypeptide(L)'
;MASYESFAKVYDELMDNVPYDTWTEHLIRDLKEYDITDGLICELGCGTGNVTTRLSKAGYDMIGVDDAEEMLSVAREKQDSEQILYLQQDMRSFELYGTVRAVVSICDCMNYLLEEEDLLKTFQLVNNYLDPDGIFIFDFNTIYKYKDCLLYTSPSPRDSTS
;
A
#
# COMPACT_ATOMS: atom_id res chain seq x y z
N MET A 1 -12.40 -16.87 13.25
CA MET A 1 -11.54 -17.43 14.24
C MET A 1 -11.09 -16.41 15.26
N ALA A 2 -11.49 -16.67 16.51
CA ALA A 2 -11.19 -15.73 17.57
C ALA A 2 -9.70 -15.46 17.74
N SER A 3 -8.87 -16.49 17.55
CA SER A 3 -7.42 -16.33 17.73
C SER A 3 -6.81 -15.41 16.70
N TYR A 4 -7.29 -15.44 15.47
CA TYR A 4 -6.79 -14.57 14.42
C TYR A 4 -7.24 -13.14 14.63
N GLU A 5 -8.49 -12.97 15.05
CA GLU A 5 -8.99 -11.64 15.37
C GLU A 5 -8.20 -11.03 16.52
N SER A 6 -7.87 -11.85 17.52
CA SER A 6 -7.08 -11.38 18.64
C SER A 6 -5.68 -10.98 18.18
N PHE A 7 -5.09 -11.76 17.30
CA PHE A 7 -3.77 -11.43 16.76
C PHE A 7 -3.79 -10.11 16.02
N ALA A 8 -4.80 -9.90 15.16
CA ALA A 8 -4.88 -8.68 14.38
C ALA A 8 -5.04 -7.46 15.27
N LYS A 9 -5.82 -7.57 16.33
CA LYS A 9 -6.00 -6.45 17.26
C LYS A 9 -4.74 -6.17 18.05
N VAL A 10 -4.04 -7.22 18.49
CA VAL A 10 -2.78 -7.05 19.20
C VAL A 10 -1.75 -6.43 18.26
N TYR A 11 -1.71 -6.89 17.01
CA TYR A 11 -0.82 -6.32 16.01
C TYR A 11 -1.07 -4.83 15.85
N ASP A 12 -2.34 -4.45 15.73
CA ASP A 12 -2.69 -3.05 15.56
C ASP A 12 -2.24 -2.21 16.75
N GLU A 13 -2.42 -2.74 17.95
CA GLU A 13 -1.98 -2.05 19.16
C GLU A 13 -0.47 -1.95 19.24
N LEU A 14 0.23 -3.02 18.87
CA LEU A 14 1.69 -3.02 18.88
C LEU A 14 2.25 -2.02 17.89
N MET A 15 1.54 -1.78 16.81
CA MET A 15 1.98 -0.86 15.78
C MET A 15 1.57 0.59 16.06
N ASP A 16 0.99 0.85 17.21
CA ASP A 16 0.57 2.19 17.59
C ASP A 16 1.73 3.18 17.62
N ASN A 17 2.94 2.69 17.92
CA ASN A 17 4.12 3.54 18.00
C ASN A 17 4.80 3.78 16.67
N VAL A 18 4.28 3.16 15.62
CA VAL A 18 4.82 3.37 14.27
C VAL A 18 4.39 4.76 13.80
N PRO A 19 5.29 5.54 13.19
CA PRO A 19 4.96 6.92 12.82
C PRO A 19 4.12 6.97 11.54
N TYR A 20 2.91 6.45 11.60
CA TYR A 20 2.02 6.39 10.43
C TYR A 20 1.70 7.78 9.89
N ASP A 21 1.55 8.76 10.78
CA ASP A 21 1.25 10.12 10.34
C ASP A 21 2.40 10.67 9.50
N THR A 22 3.62 10.46 9.95
CA THR A 22 4.80 10.94 9.23
C THR A 22 4.93 10.22 7.88
N TRP A 23 4.73 8.91 7.89
CA TRP A 23 4.81 8.12 6.66
C TRP A 23 3.76 8.59 5.64
N THR A 24 2.55 8.84 6.13
CA THR A 24 1.46 9.30 5.26
C THR A 24 1.76 10.68 4.70
N GLU A 25 2.33 11.57 5.52
CA GLU A 25 2.73 12.90 5.03
C GLU A 25 3.74 12.79 3.90
N HIS A 26 4.69 11.87 4.03
CA HIS A 26 5.68 11.65 2.98
C HIS A 26 5.03 11.12 1.71
N LEU A 27 4.09 10.18 1.85
CA LEU A 27 3.36 9.64 0.71
C LEU A 27 2.59 10.74 0.00
N ILE A 28 1.90 11.57 0.76
CA ILE A 28 1.11 12.65 0.17
C ILE A 28 2.00 13.64 -0.56
N ARG A 29 3.15 13.95 0.02
CA ARG A 29 4.10 14.84 -0.63
C ARG A 29 4.57 14.26 -1.96
N ASP A 30 4.90 12.96 -1.98
CA ASP A 30 5.35 12.30 -3.19
C ASP A 30 4.23 12.28 -4.23
N LEU A 31 3.01 12.00 -3.79
CA LEU A 31 1.86 11.98 -4.70
C LEU A 31 1.67 13.36 -5.34
N LYS A 32 1.79 14.42 -4.54
CA LYS A 32 1.59 15.77 -5.04
C LYS A 32 2.69 16.20 -6.01
N GLU A 33 3.89 15.68 -5.83
CA GLU A 33 4.98 15.96 -6.77
C GLU A 33 4.64 15.49 -8.17
N TYR A 34 3.79 14.47 -8.28
CA TYR A 34 3.36 13.92 -9.56
C TYR A 34 1.94 14.35 -9.91
N ASP A 35 1.48 15.44 -9.30
CA ASP A 35 0.17 16.04 -9.55
C ASP A 35 -1.00 15.12 -9.19
N ILE A 36 -0.80 14.23 -8.25
CA ILE A 36 -1.86 13.34 -7.77
C ILE A 36 -2.36 13.90 -6.44
N THR A 37 -3.41 14.71 -6.50
CA THR A 37 -3.99 15.37 -5.33
C THR A 37 -5.31 14.77 -4.89
N ASP A 38 -5.88 13.90 -5.70
CA ASP A 38 -7.13 13.19 -5.39
C ASP A 38 -7.20 11.97 -6.29
N GLY A 39 -8.34 11.29 -6.26
CA GLY A 39 -8.57 10.16 -7.14
C GLY A 39 -8.30 8.85 -6.47
N LEU A 40 -8.34 7.80 -7.26
CA LEU A 40 -8.33 6.43 -6.76
C LEU A 40 -6.90 5.92 -6.56
N ILE A 41 -6.63 5.42 -5.37
CA ILE A 41 -5.32 4.89 -5.01
C ILE A 41 -5.50 3.50 -4.41
N CYS A 42 -4.66 2.57 -4.81
CA CYS A 42 -4.67 1.21 -4.28
C CYS A 42 -3.48 1.01 -3.36
N GLU A 43 -3.72 0.52 -2.16
CA GLU A 43 -2.65 0.14 -1.25
C GLU A 43 -2.56 -1.38 -1.19
N LEU A 44 -1.39 -1.92 -1.55
CA LEU A 44 -1.13 -3.35 -1.45
C LEU A 44 -0.54 -3.67 -0.09
N GLY A 45 -1.09 -4.69 0.57
CA GLY A 45 -0.65 -5.05 1.91
C GLY A 45 -1.14 -4.05 2.95
N CYS A 46 -2.42 -3.68 2.89
CA CYS A 46 -2.94 -2.60 3.73
C CYS A 46 -3.09 -2.98 5.21
N GLY A 47 -3.07 -4.26 5.54
CA GLY A 47 -3.17 -4.71 6.92
C GLY A 47 -4.43 -4.21 7.61
N THR A 48 -4.27 -3.60 8.77
CA THR A 48 -5.40 -3.07 9.54
C THR A 48 -5.80 -1.66 9.09
N GLY A 49 -5.25 -1.18 7.97
CA GLY A 49 -5.73 0.05 7.35
C GLY A 49 -5.18 1.34 7.91
N ASN A 50 -4.04 1.30 8.60
CA ASN A 50 -3.51 2.52 9.22
C ASN A 50 -3.15 3.59 8.21
N VAL A 51 -2.51 3.22 7.13
CA VAL A 51 -2.18 4.17 6.07
C VAL A 51 -3.40 4.43 5.19
N THR A 52 -4.16 3.39 4.90
CA THR A 52 -5.36 3.50 4.05
C THR A 52 -6.32 4.55 4.59
N THR A 53 -6.62 4.48 5.89
CA THR A 53 -7.56 5.44 6.50
C THR A 53 -7.00 6.84 6.48
N ARG A 54 -5.70 7.00 6.66
CA ARG A 54 -5.09 8.33 6.66
C ARG A 54 -5.11 8.96 5.27
N LEU A 55 -4.86 8.16 4.25
CA LEU A 55 -4.96 8.66 2.87
C LEU A 55 -6.39 8.99 2.50
N SER A 56 -7.35 8.18 2.97
CA SER A 56 -8.75 8.45 2.74
C SER A 56 -9.15 9.79 3.36
N LYS A 57 -8.72 10.06 4.57
CA LYS A 57 -9.01 11.32 5.24
C LYS A 57 -8.36 12.50 4.54
N ALA A 58 -7.26 12.26 3.84
CA ALA A 58 -6.57 13.31 3.10
C ALA A 58 -7.25 13.62 1.76
N GLY A 59 -8.29 12.89 1.40
CA GLY A 59 -9.07 13.21 0.21
C GLY A 59 -8.92 12.23 -0.95
N TYR A 60 -8.21 11.14 -0.76
CA TYR A 60 -8.05 10.13 -1.81
C TYR A 60 -9.12 9.05 -1.69
N ASP A 61 -9.52 8.49 -2.81
CA ASP A 61 -10.41 7.34 -2.84
C ASP A 61 -9.54 6.09 -2.70
N MET A 62 -9.79 5.29 -1.66
CA MET A 62 -8.87 4.22 -1.33
C MET A 62 -9.43 2.84 -1.60
N ILE A 63 -8.57 1.99 -2.17
CA ILE A 63 -8.76 0.54 -2.23
C ILE A 63 -7.63 -0.06 -1.42
N GLY A 64 -7.97 -0.88 -0.41
CA GLY A 64 -6.98 -1.59 0.37
C GLY A 64 -7.00 -3.07 0.04
N VAL A 65 -5.86 -3.63 -0.28
CA VAL A 65 -5.70 -5.04 -0.62
C VAL A 65 -4.82 -5.73 0.40
N ASP A 66 -5.30 -6.84 0.93
CA ASP A 66 -4.51 -7.68 1.84
C ASP A 66 -5.02 -9.10 1.73
N ASP A 67 -4.15 -10.08 1.92
CA ASP A 67 -4.58 -11.46 1.83
C ASP A 67 -5.06 -12.02 3.17
N ALA A 68 -4.90 -11.29 4.24
CA ALA A 68 -5.28 -11.72 5.58
C ALA A 68 -6.63 -11.13 5.96
N GLU A 69 -7.66 -11.96 5.95
CA GLU A 69 -9.03 -11.49 6.26
C GLU A 69 -9.13 -10.96 7.69
N GLU A 70 -8.39 -11.53 8.62
CA GLU A 70 -8.41 -11.06 10.01
C GLU A 70 -7.90 -9.63 10.12
N MET A 71 -6.94 -9.25 9.29
CA MET A 71 -6.48 -7.86 9.24
C MET A 71 -7.54 -6.95 8.67
N LEU A 72 -8.18 -7.40 7.59
CA LEU A 72 -9.23 -6.60 6.95
C LEU A 72 -10.43 -6.43 7.84
N SER A 73 -10.73 -7.43 8.68
CA SER A 73 -11.82 -7.30 9.64
C SER A 73 -11.57 -6.14 10.59
N VAL A 74 -10.36 -6.02 11.09
CA VAL A 74 -10.01 -4.91 11.98
C VAL A 74 -10.08 -3.58 11.21
N ALA A 75 -9.58 -3.58 9.97
CA ALA A 75 -9.62 -2.36 9.15
C ALA A 75 -11.05 -1.87 8.95
N ARG A 76 -11.98 -2.80 8.68
CA ARG A 76 -13.38 -2.44 8.43
C ARG A 76 -14.09 -1.94 9.68
N GLU A 77 -13.60 -2.27 10.87
CA GLU A 77 -14.18 -1.81 12.13
C GLU A 77 -13.80 -0.38 12.45
N LYS A 78 -12.81 0.19 11.75
CA LYS A 78 -12.36 1.53 12.07
C LYS A 78 -13.36 2.57 11.59
N GLN A 79 -13.34 3.72 12.24
CA GLN A 79 -14.22 4.81 11.87
C GLN A 79 -13.95 5.24 10.43
N ASP A 80 -15.02 5.53 9.70
CA ASP A 80 -14.97 6.01 8.32
C ASP A 80 -14.48 4.97 7.33
N SER A 81 -14.40 3.69 7.74
CA SER A 81 -13.92 2.64 6.87
C SER A 81 -14.92 2.31 5.74
N GLU A 82 -16.18 2.71 5.89
CA GLU A 82 -17.18 2.41 4.88
C GLU A 82 -16.91 3.15 3.57
N GLN A 83 -16.05 4.15 3.60
CA GLN A 83 -15.67 4.86 2.38
C GLN A 83 -14.51 4.19 1.66
N ILE A 84 -14.00 3.10 2.21
CA ILE A 84 -12.82 2.42 1.69
C ILE A 84 -13.23 1.04 1.20
N LEU A 85 -12.80 0.69 0.00
CA LEU A 85 -13.03 -0.65 -0.53
C LEU A 85 -11.88 -1.54 -0.12
N TYR A 86 -12.14 -2.50 0.76
CA TYR A 86 -11.14 -3.49 1.16
C TYR A 86 -11.38 -4.79 0.43
N LEU A 87 -10.32 -5.34 -0.16
CA LEU A 87 -10.39 -6.57 -0.95
C LEU A 87 -9.40 -7.59 -0.38
N GLN A 88 -9.89 -8.79 -0.13
CA GLN A 88 -9.02 -9.88 0.28
C GLN A 88 -8.41 -10.50 -0.95
N GLN A 89 -7.19 -10.15 -1.26
CA GLN A 89 -6.49 -10.65 -2.45
C GLN A 89 -5.00 -10.72 -2.18
N ASP A 90 -4.35 -11.60 -2.92
CA ASP A 90 -2.90 -11.73 -2.90
C ASP A 90 -2.32 -10.70 -3.87
N MET A 91 -1.29 -9.96 -3.43
CA MET A 91 -0.72 -8.92 -4.28
C MET A 91 -0.03 -9.48 -5.53
N ARG A 92 0.24 -10.79 -5.56
CA ARG A 92 0.83 -11.42 -6.73
C ARG A 92 -0.21 -11.76 -7.80
N SER A 93 -1.48 -11.61 -7.48
CA SER A 93 -2.57 -12.01 -8.38
C SER A 93 -3.81 -11.14 -8.21
N PHE A 94 -3.63 -9.91 -7.77
CA PHE A 94 -4.77 -9.05 -7.48
C PHE A 94 -5.43 -8.55 -8.77
N GLU A 95 -6.72 -8.24 -8.67
CA GLU A 95 -7.51 -7.72 -9.78
C GLU A 95 -8.31 -6.52 -9.32
N LEU A 96 -8.36 -5.50 -10.15
CA LEU A 96 -9.14 -4.31 -9.89
C LEU A 96 -10.12 -4.11 -11.04
N TYR A 97 -11.17 -3.34 -10.77
CA TYR A 97 -12.20 -3.09 -11.78
C TYR A 97 -11.76 -2.09 -12.85
N GLY A 98 -10.76 -1.33 -12.57
CA GLY A 98 -10.27 -0.33 -13.51
C GLY A 98 -8.90 0.13 -13.08
N THR A 99 -8.46 1.25 -13.63
CA THR A 99 -7.13 1.77 -13.32
C THR A 99 -7.18 2.70 -12.13
N VAL A 100 -6.00 2.90 -11.53
CA VAL A 100 -5.82 3.78 -10.37
C VAL A 100 -4.72 4.79 -10.68
N ARG A 101 -4.76 5.92 -9.98
CA ARG A 101 -3.77 6.95 -10.18
C ARG A 101 -2.44 6.61 -9.54
N ALA A 102 -2.46 5.82 -8.49
CA ALA A 102 -1.24 5.41 -7.83
C ALA A 102 -1.46 4.09 -7.11
N VAL A 103 -0.37 3.35 -6.93
CA VAL A 103 -0.34 2.16 -6.08
C VAL A 103 0.71 2.43 -5.02
N VAL A 104 0.38 2.16 -3.76
CA VAL A 104 1.33 2.32 -2.67
C VAL A 104 1.44 0.99 -1.94
N SER A 105 2.63 0.69 -1.43
CA SER A 105 2.86 -0.53 -0.64
C SER A 105 4.03 -0.24 0.28
N ILE A 106 3.72 0.01 1.54
CA ILE A 106 4.74 0.37 2.50
C ILE A 106 4.70 -0.59 3.67
N CYS A 107 5.51 -0.34 4.67
CA CYS A 107 5.61 -1.17 5.88
C CYS A 107 6.14 -2.56 5.55
N ASP A 108 7.10 -2.62 4.64
CA ASP A 108 7.84 -3.84 4.33
C ASP A 108 7.01 -4.91 3.63
N CYS A 109 5.87 -4.54 3.06
CA CYS A 109 5.00 -5.52 2.44
C CYS A 109 5.67 -6.24 1.29
N MET A 110 6.52 -5.53 0.54
CA MET A 110 7.19 -6.14 -0.60
C MET A 110 8.23 -7.19 -0.18
N ASN A 111 8.65 -7.17 1.10
CA ASN A 111 9.59 -8.17 1.61
C ASN A 111 9.00 -9.57 1.69
N TYR A 112 7.69 -9.67 1.69
CA TYR A 112 7.05 -10.98 1.72
C TYR A 112 7.07 -11.65 0.37
N LEU A 113 7.50 -10.94 -0.67
CA LEU A 113 7.67 -11.50 -2.00
C LEU A 113 9.12 -11.97 -2.12
N LEU A 114 9.37 -13.19 -1.64
CA LEU A 114 10.74 -13.72 -1.54
C LEU A 114 11.29 -14.15 -2.88
N GLU A 115 10.42 -14.47 -3.83
CA GLU A 115 10.85 -14.96 -5.13
C GLU A 115 10.86 -13.82 -6.13
N GLU A 116 11.89 -13.79 -6.94
CA GLU A 116 11.99 -12.79 -7.99
C GLU A 116 10.77 -12.85 -8.92
N GLU A 117 10.31 -14.07 -9.18
CA GLU A 117 9.15 -14.28 -10.03
C GLU A 117 7.90 -13.63 -9.46
N ASP A 118 7.71 -13.74 -8.14
CA ASP A 118 6.56 -13.14 -7.48
C ASP A 118 6.63 -11.63 -7.53
N LEU A 119 7.82 -11.09 -7.34
CA LEU A 119 8.03 -9.66 -7.40
C LEU A 119 7.72 -9.14 -8.80
N LEU A 120 8.17 -9.87 -9.81
CA LEU A 120 7.92 -9.48 -11.20
C LEU A 120 6.42 -9.51 -11.51
N LYS A 121 5.73 -10.55 -11.06
CA LYS A 121 4.27 -10.63 -11.25
C LYS A 121 3.57 -9.44 -10.64
N THR A 122 3.97 -9.08 -9.42
CA THR A 122 3.35 -7.95 -8.73
C THR A 122 3.59 -6.65 -9.50
N PHE A 123 4.82 -6.43 -9.94
CA PHE A 123 5.13 -5.23 -10.71
C PHE A 123 4.36 -5.18 -12.03
N GLN A 124 4.19 -6.32 -12.68
CA GLN A 124 3.43 -6.37 -13.93
C GLN A 124 1.96 -6.02 -13.70
N LEU A 125 1.38 -6.51 -12.60
CA LEU A 125 0.00 -6.19 -12.25
C LEU A 125 -0.15 -4.72 -11.92
N VAL A 126 0.78 -4.17 -11.15
CA VAL A 126 0.76 -2.75 -10.83
C VAL A 126 0.81 -1.93 -12.12
N ASN A 127 1.71 -2.28 -13.01
CA ASN A 127 1.81 -1.57 -14.28
C ASN A 127 0.52 -1.66 -15.08
N ASN A 128 -0.14 -2.82 -15.05
CA ASN A 128 -1.38 -3.03 -15.78
C ASN A 128 -2.53 -2.16 -15.27
N TYR A 129 -2.56 -1.89 -13.98
CA TYR A 129 -3.66 -1.15 -13.36
C TYR A 129 -3.37 0.32 -13.13
N LEU A 130 -2.16 0.77 -13.40
CA LEU A 130 -1.85 2.20 -13.26
C LEU A 130 -2.34 3.00 -14.46
N ASP A 131 -2.86 4.19 -14.19
CA ASP A 131 -3.13 5.16 -15.24
C ASP A 131 -1.82 5.48 -15.97
N PRO A 132 -1.90 6.03 -17.19
CA PRO A 132 -0.67 6.32 -17.95
C PRO A 132 0.35 7.18 -17.19
N ASP A 133 -0.12 8.12 -16.37
CA ASP A 133 0.76 8.97 -15.58
C ASP A 133 0.81 8.55 -14.12
N GLY A 134 0.40 7.30 -13.84
CA GLY A 134 0.36 6.79 -12.48
C GLY A 134 1.73 6.44 -11.94
N ILE A 135 1.84 6.35 -10.63
CA ILE A 135 3.10 6.02 -9.98
C ILE A 135 2.91 4.89 -8.97
N PHE A 136 3.99 4.19 -8.70
CA PHE A 136 4.03 3.13 -7.71
C PHE A 136 5.06 3.51 -6.65
N ILE A 137 4.60 3.65 -5.42
CA ILE A 137 5.47 3.99 -4.29
C ILE A 137 5.53 2.79 -3.37
N PHE A 138 6.73 2.29 -3.10
CA PHE A 138 6.90 1.13 -2.25
C PHE A 138 8.23 1.20 -1.51
N ASP A 139 8.36 0.37 -0.46
CA ASP A 139 9.61 0.26 0.27
C ASP A 139 10.03 -1.19 0.40
N PHE A 140 11.31 -1.39 0.69
CA PHE A 140 11.87 -2.69 1.03
C PHE A 140 12.50 -2.60 2.41
N ASN A 141 12.30 -3.63 3.19
CA ASN A 141 12.92 -3.72 4.51
C ASN A 141 13.85 -4.92 4.55
N THR A 142 14.95 -4.83 3.82
CA THR A 142 15.96 -5.87 3.77
C THR A 142 17.26 -5.31 4.32
N ILE A 143 18.29 -6.15 4.40
CA ILE A 143 19.58 -5.64 4.82
C ILE A 143 20.15 -4.65 3.81
N TYR A 144 19.65 -4.69 2.60
CA TYR A 144 20.06 -3.74 1.54
C TYR A 144 19.05 -2.63 1.36
N LYS A 145 18.12 -2.49 2.27
CA LYS A 145 16.98 -1.61 2.08
C LYS A 145 17.34 -0.16 1.80
N TYR A 146 18.42 0.31 2.40
CA TYR A 146 18.77 1.71 2.24
C TYR A 146 19.20 2.01 0.83
N LYS A 147 19.95 1.11 0.22
CA LYS A 147 20.32 1.27 -1.16
C LYS A 147 19.10 1.19 -2.07
N ASP A 148 18.27 0.21 -1.80
CA ASP A 148 17.09 -0.02 -2.64
C ASP A 148 16.13 1.15 -2.56
N CYS A 149 15.89 1.65 -1.37
CA CYS A 149 15.00 2.79 -1.20
C CYS A 149 15.52 4.02 -1.93
N LEU A 150 16.83 4.23 -1.91
CA LEU A 150 17.42 5.35 -2.63
C LEU A 150 17.21 5.23 -4.13
N LEU A 151 17.31 4.01 -4.66
CA LEU A 151 17.07 3.78 -6.08
C LEU A 151 15.63 4.13 -6.46
N TYR A 152 14.68 3.84 -5.58
CA TYR A 152 13.28 4.09 -5.89
C TYR A 152 12.91 5.54 -5.76
N THR A 153 13.53 6.24 -4.84
CA THR A 153 13.21 7.63 -4.64
C THR A 153 13.92 8.54 -5.63
N SER A 154 15.03 8.02 -6.21
CA SER A 154 15.59 8.83 -7.29
C SER A 154 14.68 8.64 -8.48
N PRO A 155 14.17 9.39 -9.07
CA PRO A 155 13.03 9.31 -9.93
C PRO A 155 13.11 8.92 -11.31
N SER A 156 13.15 8.34 -10.62
CA SER A 156 12.94 8.03 -11.24
C SER A 156 12.66 7.77 -11.86
N PRO A 157 12.51 7.71 -12.07
CA PRO A 157 12.23 7.24 -12.59
C PRO A 157 11.89 6.96 -13.36
N ARG A 158 11.46 6.91 -13.47
CA ARG A 158 11.03 6.38 -14.18
C ARG A 158 11.52 6.41 -14.93
N ASP A 159 12.11 6.81 -14.65
CA ASP A 159 12.59 6.53 -14.93
C ASP A 159 13.00 6.04 -14.72
N SER A 160 13.25 6.25 -14.63
CA SER A 160 13.45 5.53 -14.35
C SER A 160 13.09 4.85 -14.04
N THR A 161 12.67 4.94 -14.12
CA THR A 161 12.26 4.20 -13.81
C THR A 161 12.06 3.79 -13.87
N SER A 162 12.13 3.98 -14.02
CA SER A 162 11.78 3.38 -14.07
C SER A 162 11.64 3.01 -14.20
#